data_18d2d9e66078080b0d9f6bcc3a70b38a
#
_entry.id   18d2d9e66078080b0d9f6bcc3a70b38a
#
_cell.length_a   1.000
_cell.length_b   1.000
_cell.length_c   1.000
_cell.angle_alpha   90.00
_cell.angle_beta   90.00
_cell.angle_gamma   90.00
#
_symmetry.space_group_name_H-M   'P 1'
#
loop_
_entity.id
_entity.type
_entity.pdbx_description
1 polymer ?
#
loop_
_entity_poly.entity_id
_entity_poly.type
_entity_poly.pdbx_seq_one_letter_code
_entity_poly.pdbx_strand_id
1 'polypeptide(L)'
;MPHSLVLNLVPSSPIPAGYLTGKHLHALFLTLVSSVDQALGDRLHEQKTEKAFTLSPLQISQKPSHELQWEHRQEIPAGKPCWWRISLLDDALFTQMSKLWLNLNPARPWHLGPADLNITSILGTPQSTQLWANFCAYPQLYEQASETNRQISFR
;
A
#
# COMPACT_ATOMS: atom_id res chain seq x y z
N MET A 1 -9.05 11.37 8.72
CA MET A 1 -9.00 11.71 7.28
C MET A 1 -8.40 10.54 6.52
N PRO A 2 -9.13 9.91 5.63
CA PRO A 2 -8.58 8.78 4.88
C PRO A 2 -7.46 9.22 3.92
N HIS A 3 -6.40 8.45 3.90
CA HIS A 3 -5.26 8.64 3.03
C HIS A 3 -5.04 7.40 2.18
N SER A 4 -4.80 7.58 0.89
CA SER A 4 -4.39 6.53 -0.02
C SER A 4 -2.95 6.80 -0.46
N LEU A 5 -2.03 6.04 0.12
CA LEU A 5 -0.61 6.11 -0.20
C LEU A 5 -0.27 5.08 -1.28
N VAL A 6 0.59 5.46 -2.19
CA VAL A 6 1.16 4.54 -3.17
C VAL A 6 2.67 4.48 -3.00
N LEU A 7 3.17 3.30 -2.72
CA LEU A 7 4.60 3.01 -2.65
C LEU A 7 5.05 2.49 -4.02
N ASN A 8 5.99 3.18 -4.64
CA ASN A 8 6.67 2.69 -5.83
C ASN A 8 7.83 1.79 -5.40
N LEU A 9 7.90 0.62 -5.99
CA LEU A 9 8.81 -0.45 -5.60
C LEU A 9 9.54 -0.99 -6.82
N VAL A 10 10.77 -1.43 -6.62
CA VAL A 10 11.54 -2.19 -7.62
C VAL A 10 12.13 -3.42 -6.95
N PRO A 11 11.75 -4.64 -7.34
CA PRO A 11 12.39 -5.83 -6.80
C PRO A 11 13.82 -5.97 -7.33
N SER A 12 14.75 -6.29 -6.46
CA SER A 12 16.11 -6.61 -6.81
C SER A 12 16.36 -8.11 -7.04
N SER A 13 15.38 -8.93 -6.66
CA SER A 13 15.29 -10.35 -6.97
C SER A 13 13.88 -10.71 -7.41
N PRO A 14 13.67 -11.80 -8.18
CA PRO A 14 12.33 -12.17 -8.62
C PRO A 14 11.39 -12.43 -7.45
N ILE A 15 10.14 -11.99 -7.56
CA ILE A 15 9.10 -12.27 -6.56
C ILE A 15 8.26 -13.45 -7.05
N PRO A 16 8.37 -14.64 -6.45
CA PRO A 16 7.53 -15.77 -6.82
C PRO A 16 6.04 -15.47 -6.58
N ALA A 17 5.17 -15.96 -7.46
CA ALA A 17 3.73 -15.69 -7.40
C ALA A 17 3.10 -16.09 -6.05
N GLY A 18 3.58 -17.11 -5.39
CA GLY A 18 3.10 -17.55 -4.09
C GLY A 18 3.29 -16.55 -2.95
N TYR A 19 4.20 -15.57 -3.12
CA TYR A 19 4.45 -14.50 -2.15
C TYR A 19 3.74 -13.19 -2.47
N LEU A 20 2.97 -13.14 -3.54
CA LEU A 20 2.16 -11.98 -3.94
C LEU A 20 0.75 -12.03 -3.34
N THR A 21 0.60 -12.67 -2.20
CA THR A 21 -0.67 -12.80 -1.48
C THR A 21 -0.85 -11.73 -0.43
N GLY A 22 -2.09 -11.49 -0.04
CA GLY A 22 -2.42 -10.54 1.02
C GLY A 22 -1.71 -10.82 2.35
N LYS A 23 -1.48 -12.07 2.69
CA LYS A 23 -0.75 -12.48 3.90
C LYS A 23 0.68 -11.94 3.91
N HIS A 24 1.39 -12.08 2.80
CA HIS A 24 2.79 -11.65 2.71
C HIS A 24 2.91 -10.13 2.62
N LEU A 25 1.98 -9.48 1.90
CA LEU A 25 1.91 -8.02 1.85
C LEU A 25 1.55 -7.42 3.21
N HIS A 26 0.67 -8.06 3.96
CA HIS A 26 0.35 -7.67 5.33
C HIS A 26 1.60 -7.75 6.24
N ALA A 27 2.36 -8.82 6.15
CA ALA A 27 3.62 -8.96 6.89
C ALA A 27 4.63 -7.87 6.51
N LEU A 28 4.76 -7.53 5.24
CA LEU A 28 5.59 -6.43 4.78
C LEU A 28 5.12 -5.09 5.37
N PHE A 29 3.82 -4.82 5.35
CA PHE A 29 3.27 -3.60 5.94
C PHE A 29 3.59 -3.48 7.43
N LEU A 30 3.40 -4.54 8.20
CA LEU A 30 3.74 -4.55 9.62
C LEU A 30 5.24 -4.31 9.86
N THR A 31 6.10 -4.85 9.02
CA THR A 31 7.55 -4.60 9.07
C THR A 31 7.88 -3.13 8.82
N LEU A 32 7.22 -2.51 7.84
CA LEU A 32 7.39 -1.08 7.56
C LEU A 32 6.96 -0.21 8.75
N VAL A 33 5.80 -0.49 9.34
CA VAL A 33 5.32 0.23 10.54
C VAL A 33 6.26 0.03 11.71
N SER A 34 6.67 -1.20 11.98
CA SER A 34 7.58 -1.53 13.09
C SER A 34 8.95 -0.87 12.95
N SER A 35 9.38 -0.56 11.74
CA SER A 35 10.66 0.12 11.49
C SER A 35 10.68 1.56 12.00
N VAL A 36 9.52 2.20 12.16
CA VAL A 36 9.38 3.56 12.67
C VAL A 36 8.77 3.60 14.08
N ASP A 37 7.91 2.64 14.41
CA ASP A 37 7.28 2.51 15.71
C ASP A 37 6.97 1.03 16.01
N GLN A 38 7.87 0.39 16.76
CA GLN A 38 7.73 -1.03 17.11
C GLN A 38 6.46 -1.31 17.90
N ALA A 39 6.11 -0.43 18.84
CA ALA A 39 4.91 -0.62 19.67
C ALA A 39 3.63 -0.53 18.83
N LEU A 40 3.58 0.35 17.84
CA LEU A 40 2.45 0.44 16.90
C LEU A 40 2.37 -0.80 16.01
N GLY A 41 3.50 -1.28 15.51
CA GLY A 41 3.57 -2.52 14.73
C GLY A 41 3.04 -3.72 15.51
N ASP A 42 3.44 -3.87 16.75
CA ASP A 42 2.97 -4.94 17.64
C ASP A 42 1.46 -4.85 17.88
N ARG A 43 0.94 -3.66 18.15
CA ARG A 43 -0.51 -3.44 18.31
C ARG A 43 -1.30 -3.80 17.08
N LEU A 44 -0.84 -3.41 15.90
CA LEU A 44 -1.49 -3.75 14.63
C LEU A 44 -1.44 -5.25 14.35
N HIS A 45 -0.37 -5.92 14.73
CA HIS A 45 -0.24 -7.36 14.59
C HIS A 45 -1.25 -8.11 15.49
N GLU A 46 -1.40 -7.68 16.73
CA GLU A 46 -2.30 -8.29 17.71
C GLU A 46 -3.79 -7.98 17.43
N GLN A 47 -4.07 -6.87 16.75
CA GLN A 47 -5.43 -6.43 16.45
C GLN A 47 -6.11 -7.38 15.45
N LYS A 48 -7.13 -8.11 15.91
CA LYS A 48 -7.85 -9.10 15.11
C LYS A 48 -9.05 -8.50 14.34
N THR A 49 -9.60 -7.39 14.84
CA THR A 49 -10.79 -6.75 14.29
C THR A 49 -10.54 -5.26 14.07
N GLU A 50 -11.35 -4.62 13.21
CA GLU A 50 -11.35 -3.16 12.99
C GLU A 50 -9.97 -2.58 12.66
N LYS A 51 -9.35 -3.08 11.63
CA LYS A 51 -8.08 -2.53 11.15
C LYS A 51 -8.29 -1.18 10.48
N ALA A 52 -7.54 -0.18 10.93
CA ALA A 52 -7.60 1.18 10.39
C ALA A 52 -6.83 1.34 9.06
N PHE A 53 -6.63 0.25 8.34
CA PHE A 53 -5.93 0.26 7.05
C PHE A 53 -6.42 -0.83 6.11
N THR A 54 -6.21 -0.62 4.82
CA THR A 54 -6.39 -1.65 3.79
C THR A 54 -5.17 -1.68 2.86
N LEU A 55 -4.92 -2.85 2.28
CA LEU A 55 -3.79 -3.09 1.38
C LEU A 55 -4.31 -3.61 0.05
N SER A 56 -3.83 -3.06 -1.05
CA SER A 56 -4.08 -3.65 -2.37
C SER A 56 -3.13 -4.81 -2.64
N PRO A 57 -3.43 -5.67 -3.62
CA PRO A 57 -2.40 -6.50 -4.21
C PRO A 57 -1.27 -5.66 -4.80
N LEU A 58 -0.07 -6.23 -4.90
CA LEU A 58 1.03 -5.58 -5.59
C LEU A 58 0.68 -5.45 -7.07
N GLN A 59 0.98 -4.29 -7.66
CA GLN A 59 0.67 -3.97 -9.04
C GLN A 59 1.96 -3.81 -9.85
N ILE A 60 1.97 -4.31 -11.06
CA ILE A 60 3.05 -4.04 -12.00
C ILE A 60 2.79 -2.67 -12.63
N SER A 61 3.80 -1.80 -12.64
CA SER A 61 3.69 -0.47 -13.24
C SER A 61 3.50 -0.59 -14.76
N GLN A 62 2.36 -0.09 -15.21
CA GLN A 62 1.96 -0.03 -16.62
C GLN A 62 1.37 1.35 -16.88
N LYS A 63 0.62 1.48 -17.96
CA LYS A 63 -0.15 2.70 -18.20
C LYS A 63 -1.13 2.94 -17.06
N PRO A 64 -1.43 4.21 -16.71
CA PRO A 64 -2.41 4.54 -15.69
C PRO A 64 -3.72 3.78 -15.92
N SER A 65 -4.21 3.13 -14.87
CA SER A 65 -5.45 2.35 -14.93
C SER A 65 -6.25 2.55 -13.66
N HIS A 66 -7.57 2.53 -13.78
CA HIS A 66 -8.50 2.49 -12.66
C HIS A 66 -8.78 1.05 -12.18
N GLU A 67 -8.21 0.06 -12.84
CA GLU A 67 -8.37 -1.34 -12.51
C GLU A 67 -7.13 -1.87 -11.80
N LEU A 68 -7.36 -2.71 -10.79
CA LEU A 68 -6.32 -3.42 -10.06
C LEU A 68 -6.22 -4.86 -10.56
N GLN A 69 -4.99 -5.34 -10.68
CA GLN A 69 -4.73 -6.76 -10.86
C GLN A 69 -4.81 -7.44 -9.49
N TRP A 70 -5.80 -8.33 -9.31
CA TRP A 70 -6.07 -8.99 -8.02
C TRP A 70 -5.28 -10.26 -7.80
N GLU A 71 -4.90 -10.95 -8.88
CA GLU A 71 -4.17 -12.21 -8.83
C GLU A 71 -2.94 -12.17 -9.73
N HIS A 72 -1.86 -12.72 -9.23
CA HIS A 72 -0.63 -12.95 -9.99
C HIS A 72 -0.42 -14.45 -10.17
N ARG A 73 -0.37 -14.89 -11.42
CA ARG A 73 -0.11 -16.29 -11.79
C ARG A 73 1.35 -16.56 -12.11
N GLN A 74 2.11 -15.51 -12.33
CA GLN A 74 3.53 -15.58 -12.70
C GLN A 74 4.35 -14.77 -11.72
N GLU A 75 5.64 -15.09 -11.62
CA GLU A 75 6.58 -14.29 -10.85
C GLU A 75 6.74 -12.89 -11.44
N ILE A 76 7.10 -11.95 -10.59
CA ILE A 76 7.52 -10.61 -11.00
C ILE A 76 9.04 -10.62 -11.14
N PRO A 77 9.59 -10.35 -12.35
CA PRO A 77 11.05 -10.36 -12.57
C PRO A 77 11.75 -9.27 -11.76
N ALA A 78 13.01 -9.51 -11.43
CA ALA A 78 13.89 -8.49 -10.89
C ALA A 78 13.96 -7.26 -11.81
N GLY A 79 13.98 -6.06 -11.22
CA GLY A 79 14.04 -4.81 -11.96
C GLY A 79 12.70 -4.33 -12.55
N LYS A 80 11.63 -5.09 -12.43
CA LYS A 80 10.30 -4.69 -12.91
C LYS A 80 9.67 -3.66 -11.97
N PRO A 81 9.39 -2.43 -12.39
CA PRO A 81 8.73 -1.44 -11.54
C PRO A 81 7.35 -1.91 -11.12
N CYS A 82 7.06 -1.75 -9.84
CA CYS A 82 5.79 -2.11 -9.23
C CYS A 82 5.29 -0.96 -8.35
N TRP A 83 4.03 -1.01 -8.00
CA TRP A 83 3.47 -0.13 -6.99
C TRP A 83 2.48 -0.86 -6.08
N TRP A 84 2.31 -0.32 -4.90
CA TRP A 84 1.47 -0.90 -3.87
C TRP A 84 0.69 0.18 -3.15
N ARG A 85 -0.62 0.02 -3.06
CA ARG A 85 -1.50 0.97 -2.40
C ARG A 85 -1.77 0.55 -0.96
N ILE A 86 -1.60 1.52 -0.06
CA ILE A 86 -1.96 1.41 1.35
C ILE A 86 -2.98 2.49 1.65
N SER A 87 -4.18 2.11 2.08
CA SER A 87 -5.19 3.07 2.52
C SER A 87 -5.20 3.12 4.04
N LEU A 88 -5.03 4.31 4.60
CA LEU A 88 -5.01 4.58 6.03
C LEU A 88 -6.26 5.36 6.42
N LEU A 89 -7.01 4.84 7.37
CA LEU A 89 -8.25 5.44 7.87
C LEU A 89 -8.04 6.23 9.16
N ASP A 90 -6.89 6.08 9.79
CA ASP A 90 -6.52 6.69 11.06
C ASP A 90 -5.39 7.70 10.86
N ASP A 91 -5.60 8.94 11.31
CA ASP A 91 -4.62 10.01 11.22
C ASP A 91 -3.37 9.73 12.07
N ALA A 92 -3.49 9.05 13.19
CA ALA A 92 -2.36 8.65 14.02
C ALA A 92 -1.45 7.66 13.27
N LEU A 93 -2.04 6.68 12.59
CA LEU A 93 -1.31 5.73 11.75
C LEU A 93 -0.64 6.44 10.57
N PHE A 94 -1.34 7.37 9.92
CA PHE A 94 -0.76 8.20 8.86
C PHE A 94 0.45 9.01 9.37
N THR A 95 0.35 9.61 10.56
CA THR A 95 1.44 10.37 11.15
C THR A 95 2.69 9.49 11.36
N GLN A 96 2.53 8.27 11.82
CA GLN A 96 3.65 7.33 11.97
C GLN A 96 4.22 6.89 10.61
N MET A 97 3.37 6.62 9.64
CA MET A 97 3.82 6.26 8.29
C MET A 97 4.52 7.41 7.57
N SER A 98 4.17 8.66 7.87
CA SER A 98 4.87 9.81 7.30
C SER A 98 6.32 9.92 7.77
N LYS A 99 6.66 9.41 8.96
CA LYS A 99 8.04 9.30 9.42
C LYS A 99 8.87 8.35 8.57
N LEU A 100 8.27 7.24 8.13
CA LEU A 100 8.92 6.34 7.16
C LEU A 100 9.20 7.09 5.86
N TRP A 101 8.24 7.85 5.38
CA TRP A 101 8.35 8.64 4.16
C TRP A 101 9.52 9.64 4.22
N LEU A 102 9.61 10.40 5.32
CA LEU A 102 10.66 11.40 5.52
C LEU A 102 12.05 10.78 5.67
N ASN A 103 12.15 9.56 6.20
CA ASN A 103 13.40 8.85 6.47
C ASN A 103 13.66 7.71 5.48
N LEU A 104 12.97 7.69 4.37
CA LEU A 104 13.11 6.63 3.38
C LEU A 104 14.52 6.61 2.79
N ASN A 105 15.18 5.46 2.91
CA ASN A 105 16.44 5.19 2.21
C ASN A 105 16.18 4.22 1.05
N PRO A 106 16.24 4.69 -0.22
CA PRO A 106 15.97 3.85 -1.38
C PRO A 106 16.96 2.68 -1.54
N ALA A 107 18.14 2.78 -0.92
CA ALA A 107 19.14 1.72 -0.94
C ALA A 107 18.87 0.60 0.09
N ARG A 108 17.98 0.82 1.05
CA ARG A 108 17.64 -0.19 2.05
C ARG A 108 16.68 -1.21 1.45
N PRO A 109 17.06 -2.51 1.40
CA PRO A 109 16.16 -3.54 0.90
C PRO A 109 15.08 -3.86 1.94
N TRP A 110 13.89 -4.15 1.43
CA TRP A 110 12.77 -4.74 2.17
C TRP A 110 12.49 -6.13 1.60
N HIS A 111 11.81 -6.97 2.36
CA HIS A 111 11.60 -8.36 1.96
C HIS A 111 10.12 -8.66 1.78
N LEU A 112 9.78 -9.30 0.66
CA LEU A 112 8.49 -9.90 0.41
C LEU A 112 8.71 -11.40 0.20
N GLY A 113 8.54 -12.19 1.27
CA GLY A 113 9.00 -13.57 1.27
C GLY A 113 10.52 -13.63 1.07
N PRO A 114 11.03 -14.44 0.13
CA PRO A 114 12.47 -14.53 -0.17
C PRO A 114 12.97 -13.40 -1.07
N ALA A 115 12.09 -12.59 -1.61
CA ALA A 115 12.45 -11.54 -2.56
C ALA A 115 12.84 -10.25 -1.85
N ASP A 116 13.91 -9.63 -2.34
CA ASP A 116 14.35 -8.30 -1.93
C ASP A 116 13.74 -7.26 -2.85
N LEU A 117 13.26 -6.17 -2.26
CA LEU A 117 12.73 -5.04 -3.01
C LEU A 117 13.13 -3.71 -2.38
N ASN A 118 13.16 -2.67 -3.20
CA ASN A 118 13.49 -1.33 -2.77
C ASN A 118 12.27 -0.41 -2.97
N ILE A 119 11.95 0.39 -1.96
CA ILE A 119 10.95 1.45 -2.06
C ILE A 119 11.64 2.67 -2.66
N THR A 120 11.21 3.08 -3.84
CA THR A 120 11.82 4.20 -4.56
C THR A 120 11.15 5.53 -4.25
N SER A 121 9.85 5.52 -3.98
CA SER A 121 9.09 6.70 -3.58
C SER A 121 7.77 6.33 -2.92
N ILE A 122 7.21 7.30 -2.19
CA ILE A 122 5.87 7.21 -1.60
C ILE A 122 5.08 8.42 -2.06
N LEU A 123 3.92 8.18 -2.66
CA LEU A 123 3.01 9.20 -3.17
C LEU A 123 1.77 9.29 -2.28
N GLY A 124 1.44 10.49 -1.83
CA GLY A 124 0.24 10.75 -1.02
C GLY A 124 -0.77 11.66 -1.70
N THR A 125 -0.46 12.17 -2.88
CA THR A 125 -1.32 13.05 -3.67
C THR A 125 -1.50 12.49 -5.07
N PRO A 126 -2.63 12.79 -5.74
CA PRO A 126 -2.88 12.35 -7.11
C PRO A 126 -1.80 12.81 -8.08
N GLN A 127 -1.38 11.90 -8.95
CA GLN A 127 -0.45 12.15 -10.03
C GLN A 127 -1.08 11.74 -11.37
N SER A 128 -0.69 12.37 -12.47
CA SER A 128 -1.17 11.99 -13.81
C SER A 128 -0.80 10.54 -14.18
N THR A 129 0.30 10.06 -13.63
CA THR A 129 0.79 8.68 -13.84
C THR A 129 0.38 7.71 -12.73
N GLN A 130 -0.20 8.22 -11.63
CA GLN A 130 -0.63 7.42 -10.49
C GLN A 130 -1.94 7.96 -9.92
N LEU A 131 -3.04 7.33 -10.29
CA LEU A 131 -4.40 7.76 -9.97
C LEU A 131 -4.87 7.29 -8.58
N TRP A 132 -4.13 6.38 -7.96
CA TRP A 132 -4.54 5.71 -6.72
C TRP A 132 -4.05 6.40 -5.45
N ALA A 133 -3.08 7.30 -5.57
CA ALA A 133 -2.65 8.13 -4.45
C ALA A 133 -3.65 9.28 -4.26
N ASN A 134 -4.17 9.42 -3.04
CA ASN A 134 -5.15 10.47 -2.74
C ASN A 134 -5.31 10.66 -1.24
N PHE A 135 -5.98 11.74 -0.87
CA PHE A 135 -6.49 11.96 0.48
C PHE A 135 -7.83 12.71 0.40
N CYS A 136 -8.67 12.52 1.42
CA CYS A 136 -9.95 13.20 1.47
C CYS A 136 -10.41 13.35 2.93
N ALA A 137 -10.86 14.52 3.31
CA ALA A 137 -11.48 14.69 4.61
C ALA A 137 -12.85 14.00 4.68
N TYR A 138 -13.20 13.42 5.83
CA TYR A 138 -14.49 12.77 6.00
C TYR A 138 -15.69 13.67 5.66
N PRO A 139 -15.73 14.96 6.02
CA PRO A 139 -16.81 15.86 5.59
C PRO A 139 -16.95 15.95 4.07
N GLN A 140 -15.84 16.02 3.33
CA GLN A 140 -15.86 16.03 1.87
C GLN A 140 -16.42 14.75 1.27
N LEU A 141 -16.08 13.60 1.84
CA LEU A 141 -16.66 12.31 1.42
C LEU A 141 -18.16 12.28 1.64
N TYR A 142 -18.61 12.84 2.75
CA TYR A 142 -20.04 12.93 3.07
C TYR A 142 -20.79 13.84 2.08
N GLU A 143 -20.24 15.00 1.76
CA GLU A 143 -20.81 15.93 0.78
C GLU A 143 -20.82 15.35 -0.65
N GLN A 144 -19.82 14.55 -1.01
CA GLN A 144 -19.74 13.89 -2.30
C GLN A 144 -20.60 12.63 -2.40
N ALA A 145 -21.09 12.13 -1.28
CA ALA A 145 -21.97 10.96 -1.24
C ALA A 145 -23.29 11.28 -1.93
N SER A 146 -23.72 10.37 -2.81
CA SER A 146 -25.03 10.47 -3.46
C SER A 146 -26.10 9.81 -2.61
N GLU A 147 -27.25 10.46 -2.48
CA GLU A 147 -28.44 9.88 -1.84
C GLU A 147 -29.11 8.79 -2.70
N THR A 148 -28.72 8.69 -3.98
CA THR A 148 -29.23 7.65 -4.87
C THR A 148 -28.55 6.32 -4.62
N ASN A 149 -29.32 5.23 -4.72
CA ASN A 149 -28.76 3.88 -4.65
C ASN A 149 -27.74 3.67 -5.76
N ARG A 150 -26.56 3.21 -5.39
CA ARG A 150 -25.50 2.85 -6.33
C ARG A 150 -25.22 1.36 -6.24
N GLN A 151 -25.03 0.75 -7.39
CA GLN A 151 -24.53 -0.62 -7.42
C GLN A 151 -23.05 -0.61 -7.07
N ILE A 152 -22.68 -1.35 -6.03
CA ILE A 152 -21.29 -1.51 -5.60
C ILE A 152 -20.89 -2.94 -5.92
N SER A 153 -19.81 -3.09 -6.70
CA SER A 153 -19.20 -4.38 -6.97
C SER A 153 -17.99 -4.58 -6.07
N PHE A 154 -17.99 -5.66 -5.31
CA PHE A 154 -16.84 -6.10 -4.52
C PHE A 154 -16.15 -7.23 -5.29
N ARG A 155 -14.83 -7.14 -5.41
CA ARG A 155 -13.98 -8.16 -6.03
C ARG A 155 -12.90 -8.60 -5.07
#